data_55bd0785d943b0985caed58ecaf0357c
#
_entry.id   55bd0785d943b0985caed58ecaf0357c
#
_cell.length_a   1.000
_cell.length_b   1.000
_cell.length_c   1.000
_cell.angle_alpha   90.00
_cell.angle_beta   90.00
_cell.angle_gamma   90.00
#
_symmetry.space_group_name_H-M   'P 1'
#
loop_
_entity.id
_entity.type
_entity.pdbx_description
1 polymer ?
#
loop_
_entity_poly.entity_id
_entity_poly.type
_entity_poly.pdbx_seq_one_letter_code
_entity_poly.pdbx_strand_id
1 'polypeptide(L)'
;RLTGDEELYAACERLWNSIVNQKMYITGGIGSTHLGESFSFPCDLPNDTAYAETCASIGLVFFARRMLEIAPKAKYADVMERALYNGILSGMALDGKSFFYVNPLEVNPESCHKDERKSHVKPVRQKWFGCACCPPNLARLLSSIGSYAYTENEDTLFVHLYMGSTLIKRVKDRDVDVQIHSDFPWNGKVQITVRAKDTGFRLALRLPDWCDSLTLQYDGQIIHTLIAEAASIFDADFKRVKMKDGYLYMDGFDQEEETIILDFPMKPQWIVTNSAVREDVGKVALQRGPIVYCLEERDNGADLHLLSADPTKQPE
;
A
#
# COMPACT_ATOMS: atom_id res chain seq x y z
N ARG A 1 -22.59 2.36 -2.70
CA ARG A 1 -22.77 1.75 -4.03
C ARG A 1 -24.17 1.16 -4.22
N LEU A 2 -24.66 0.36 -3.28
CA LEU A 2 -25.98 -0.28 -3.42
C LEU A 2 -27.16 0.70 -3.30
N THR A 3 -27.02 1.70 -2.43
CA THR A 3 -28.10 2.65 -2.12
C THR A 3 -27.92 4.00 -2.77
N GLY A 4 -26.68 4.37 -3.17
CA GLY A 4 -26.35 5.72 -3.61
C GLY A 4 -26.43 6.79 -2.51
N ASP A 5 -26.43 6.36 -1.24
CA ASP A 5 -26.60 7.24 -0.08
C ASP A 5 -25.30 8.02 0.19
N GLU A 6 -25.35 9.32 -0.04
CA GLU A 6 -24.22 10.23 0.13
C GLU A 6 -23.83 10.45 1.60
N GLU A 7 -24.76 10.34 2.54
CA GLU A 7 -24.48 10.49 3.97
C GLU A 7 -23.66 9.31 4.48
N LEU A 8 -23.98 8.09 4.02
CA LEU A 8 -23.19 6.90 4.32
C LEU A 8 -21.79 7.00 3.72
N TYR A 9 -21.66 7.49 2.49
CA TYR A 9 -20.33 7.71 1.89
C TYR A 9 -19.52 8.74 2.67
N ALA A 10 -20.12 9.87 3.04
CA ALA A 10 -19.48 10.88 3.87
C ALA A 10 -19.06 10.34 5.25
N ALA A 11 -19.86 9.45 5.85
CA ALA A 11 -19.49 8.75 7.07
C ALA A 11 -18.27 7.83 6.87
N CYS A 12 -18.23 7.09 5.76
CA CYS A 12 -17.06 6.28 5.40
C CYS A 12 -15.80 7.13 5.21
N GLU A 13 -15.89 8.29 4.55
CA GLU A 13 -14.75 9.20 4.40
C GLU A 13 -14.27 9.75 5.76
N ARG A 14 -15.16 10.10 6.66
CA ARG A 14 -14.78 10.53 8.03
C ARG A 14 -14.06 9.42 8.80
N LEU A 15 -14.58 8.19 8.75
CA LEU A 15 -13.93 7.02 9.37
C LEU A 15 -12.57 6.74 8.75
N TRP A 16 -12.47 6.75 7.43
CA TRP A 16 -11.21 6.60 6.71
C TRP A 16 -10.16 7.61 7.17
N ASN A 17 -10.53 8.89 7.17
CA ASN A 17 -9.61 9.97 7.57
C ASN A 17 -9.20 9.84 9.05
N SER A 18 -10.12 9.43 9.93
CA SER A 18 -9.80 9.17 11.35
C SER A 18 -8.81 8.02 11.51
N ILE A 19 -8.99 6.92 10.76
CA ILE A 19 -8.10 5.76 10.81
C ILE A 19 -6.71 6.14 10.27
N VAL A 20 -6.67 6.61 9.03
CA VAL A 20 -5.40 6.77 8.29
C VAL A 20 -4.54 7.89 8.86
N ASN A 21 -5.15 9.01 9.28
CA ASN A 21 -4.39 10.16 9.73
C ASN A 21 -4.04 10.15 11.23
N GLN A 22 -4.68 9.27 12.03
CA GLN A 22 -4.56 9.35 13.49
C GLN A 22 -4.37 7.99 14.19
N LYS A 23 -4.61 6.86 13.51
CA LYS A 23 -4.70 5.55 14.16
C LYS A 23 -4.03 4.42 13.38
N MET A 24 -3.31 4.75 12.32
CA MET A 24 -2.59 3.80 11.48
C MET A 24 -1.09 3.90 11.75
N TYR A 25 -0.45 2.76 11.92
CA TYR A 25 1.00 2.63 12.00
C TYR A 25 1.64 2.77 10.62
N ILE A 26 2.93 3.04 10.57
CA ILE A 26 3.70 3.17 9.32
C ILE A 26 3.60 1.91 8.44
N THR A 27 3.42 0.75 9.04
CA THR A 27 3.23 -0.53 8.34
C THR A 27 1.84 -0.71 7.71
N GLY A 28 0.92 0.24 7.89
CA GLY A 28 -0.48 0.05 7.54
C GLY A 28 -1.25 -0.82 8.55
N GLY A 29 -0.60 -1.20 9.66
CA GLY A 29 -1.26 -1.85 10.79
C GLY A 29 -2.21 -0.89 11.51
N ILE A 30 -3.29 -1.42 12.06
CA ILE A 30 -4.29 -0.67 12.83
C ILE A 30 -4.72 -1.46 14.07
N GLY A 31 -5.19 -0.74 15.11
CA GLY A 31 -5.54 -1.32 16.40
C GLY A 31 -4.40 -1.19 17.41
N SER A 32 -4.49 -0.20 18.30
CA SER A 32 -3.44 0.13 19.25
C SER A 32 -3.51 -0.68 20.54
N THR A 33 -4.64 -1.34 20.83
CA THR A 33 -4.81 -2.12 22.07
C THR A 33 -5.43 -3.49 21.81
N HIS A 34 -4.95 -4.50 22.57
CA HIS A 34 -5.54 -5.84 22.59
C HIS A 34 -6.82 -5.90 23.40
N LEU A 35 -7.06 -4.91 24.28
CA LEU A 35 -8.29 -4.85 25.07
C LEU A 35 -9.46 -4.50 24.15
N GLY A 36 -10.32 -5.49 23.90
CA GLY A 36 -11.43 -5.36 22.97
C GLY A 36 -11.03 -5.25 21.49
N GLU A 37 -9.77 -5.56 21.15
CA GLU A 37 -9.25 -5.54 19.78
C GLU A 37 -9.61 -4.21 19.08
N SER A 38 -9.19 -3.09 19.68
CA SER A 38 -9.78 -1.80 19.35
C SER A 38 -8.77 -0.69 19.06
N PHE A 39 -9.28 0.40 18.55
CA PHE A 39 -8.59 1.67 18.53
C PHE A 39 -8.62 2.32 19.92
N SER A 40 -7.57 3.08 20.22
CA SER A 40 -7.55 4.04 21.32
C SER A 40 -7.89 5.45 20.82
N PHE A 41 -7.54 6.48 21.56
CA PHE A 41 -7.73 7.87 21.16
C PHE A 41 -6.78 8.29 20.01
N PRO A 42 -7.00 9.43 19.36
CA PRO A 42 -6.14 9.91 18.26
C PRO A 42 -4.66 10.00 18.64
N CYS A 43 -3.79 9.51 17.75
CA CYS A 43 -2.33 9.51 17.90
C CYS A 43 -1.78 8.71 19.09
N ASP A 44 -2.58 7.85 19.69
CA ASP A 44 -2.14 6.86 20.67
C ASP A 44 -1.73 5.57 19.94
N LEU A 45 -0.44 5.49 19.62
CA LEU A 45 0.15 4.43 18.81
C LEU A 45 1.36 3.82 19.55
N PRO A 46 1.13 3.03 20.62
CA PRO A 46 2.20 2.35 21.33
C PRO A 46 2.90 1.35 20.40
N ASN A 47 4.24 1.26 20.48
CA ASN A 47 5.03 0.42 19.60
C ASN A 47 5.05 -1.04 20.02
N ASP A 48 5.14 -1.32 21.32
CA ASP A 48 5.39 -2.65 21.89
C ASP A 48 4.17 -3.35 22.47
N THR A 49 3.07 -2.61 22.69
CA THR A 49 1.78 -3.14 23.14
C THR A 49 0.71 -3.08 22.06
N ALA A 50 1.07 -2.60 20.87
CA ALA A 50 0.16 -2.54 19.73
C ALA A 50 -0.45 -3.90 19.41
N TYR A 51 -1.75 -3.93 19.18
CA TYR A 51 -2.39 -5.14 18.68
C TYR A 51 -2.10 -5.35 17.19
N ALA A 52 -2.33 -4.34 16.37
CA ALA A 52 -1.99 -4.34 14.94
C ALA A 52 -2.24 -5.71 14.28
N GLU A 53 -3.45 -6.24 14.46
CA GLU A 53 -3.82 -7.57 14.01
C GLU A 53 -3.74 -7.69 12.50
N THR A 54 -3.24 -8.82 12.00
CA THR A 54 -3.20 -9.12 10.56
C THR A 54 -4.59 -9.01 9.93
N CYS A 55 -5.65 -9.49 10.60
CA CYS A 55 -7.02 -9.36 10.10
C CYS A 55 -7.51 -7.90 10.02
N ALA A 56 -7.08 -7.05 10.93
CA ALA A 56 -7.44 -5.64 10.91
C ALA A 56 -6.80 -4.93 9.71
N SER A 57 -5.52 -5.21 9.43
CA SER A 57 -4.84 -4.72 8.22
C SER A 57 -5.52 -5.21 6.94
N ILE A 58 -5.96 -6.48 6.89
CA ILE A 58 -6.75 -7.02 5.78
C ILE A 58 -8.10 -6.30 5.67
N GLY A 59 -8.77 -6.03 6.80
CA GLY A 59 -10.00 -5.25 6.84
C GLY A 59 -9.83 -3.84 6.26
N LEU A 60 -8.68 -3.21 6.51
CA LEU A 60 -8.33 -1.91 5.93
C LEU A 60 -8.18 -1.99 4.40
N VAL A 61 -7.55 -3.06 3.88
CA VAL A 61 -7.46 -3.33 2.43
C VAL A 61 -8.86 -3.49 1.82
N PHE A 62 -9.77 -4.20 2.49
CA PHE A 62 -11.16 -4.34 2.03
C PHE A 62 -11.89 -3.01 2.01
N PHE A 63 -11.67 -2.18 3.03
CA PHE A 63 -12.25 -0.83 3.09
C PHE A 63 -11.70 0.05 1.96
N ALA A 64 -10.39 0.07 1.76
CA ALA A 64 -9.75 0.79 0.66
C ALA A 64 -10.35 0.43 -0.70
N ARG A 65 -10.48 -0.87 -0.99
CA ARG A 65 -11.10 -1.33 -2.22
C ARG A 65 -12.52 -0.80 -2.41
N ARG A 66 -13.35 -0.83 -1.35
CA ARG A 66 -14.73 -0.31 -1.44
C ARG A 66 -14.76 1.20 -1.70
N MET A 67 -13.82 1.95 -1.12
CA MET A 67 -13.69 3.37 -1.40
C MET A 67 -13.25 3.63 -2.85
N LEU A 68 -12.30 2.82 -3.39
CA LEU A 68 -11.88 2.89 -4.79
C LEU A 68 -12.99 2.57 -5.78
N GLU A 69 -13.89 1.65 -5.46
CA GLU A 69 -15.07 1.33 -6.29
C GLU A 69 -16.09 2.47 -6.36
N ILE A 70 -16.09 3.38 -5.38
CA ILE A 70 -17.00 4.54 -5.33
C ILE A 70 -16.31 5.76 -5.96
N ALA A 71 -15.09 6.04 -5.52
CA ALA A 71 -14.29 7.17 -5.94
C ALA A 71 -12.82 6.76 -6.06
N PRO A 72 -12.29 6.55 -7.26
CA PRO A 72 -10.91 6.12 -7.48
C PRO A 72 -9.94 7.27 -7.21
N LYS A 73 -9.52 7.39 -5.94
CA LYS A 73 -8.49 8.34 -5.48
C LYS A 73 -7.27 7.55 -5.02
N ALA A 74 -6.06 7.91 -5.44
CA ALA A 74 -4.81 7.20 -5.16
C ALA A 74 -4.58 6.98 -3.65
N LYS A 75 -4.99 7.92 -2.80
CA LYS A 75 -4.87 7.81 -1.34
C LYS A 75 -5.42 6.52 -0.74
N TYR A 76 -6.43 5.90 -1.37
CA TYR A 76 -6.96 4.61 -0.91
C TYR A 76 -6.06 3.46 -1.33
N ALA A 77 -5.52 3.52 -2.54
CA ALA A 77 -4.61 2.51 -3.06
C ALA A 77 -3.23 2.57 -2.38
N ASP A 78 -2.76 3.76 -1.97
CA ASP A 78 -1.52 3.94 -1.23
C ASP A 78 -1.57 3.24 0.13
N VAL A 79 -2.67 3.39 0.86
CA VAL A 79 -2.89 2.69 2.13
C VAL A 79 -3.05 1.18 1.91
N MET A 80 -3.76 0.78 0.86
CA MET A 80 -3.91 -0.63 0.49
C MET A 80 -2.56 -1.29 0.21
N GLU A 81 -1.69 -0.65 -0.56
CA GLU A 81 -0.34 -1.11 -0.86
C GLU A 81 0.52 -1.22 0.40
N ARG A 82 0.53 -0.18 1.22
CA ARG A 82 1.25 -0.12 2.49
C ARG A 82 0.86 -1.25 3.43
N ALA A 83 -0.45 -1.43 3.66
CA ALA A 83 -0.97 -2.49 4.50
C ALA A 83 -0.65 -3.88 3.94
N LEU A 84 -0.78 -4.08 2.63
CA LEU A 84 -0.50 -5.35 1.97
C LEU A 84 0.95 -5.79 2.18
N TYR A 85 1.92 -4.93 1.85
CA TYR A 85 3.33 -5.31 1.89
C TYR A 85 3.89 -5.36 3.32
N ASN A 86 3.44 -4.49 4.22
CA ASN A 86 4.09 -4.33 5.53
C ASN A 86 3.27 -4.86 6.72
N GLY A 87 1.94 -4.66 6.73
CA GLY A 87 1.08 -5.12 7.83
C GLY A 87 0.52 -6.53 7.65
N ILE A 88 0.54 -7.06 6.43
CA ILE A 88 -0.10 -8.34 6.08
C ILE A 88 0.92 -9.39 5.67
N LEU A 89 1.65 -9.17 4.56
CA LEU A 89 2.58 -10.16 4.02
C LEU A 89 3.77 -10.41 4.94
N SER A 90 4.25 -9.38 5.63
CA SER A 90 5.33 -9.51 6.62
C SER A 90 4.96 -10.43 7.79
N GLY A 91 3.68 -10.56 8.10
CA GLY A 91 3.20 -11.45 9.15
C GLY A 91 3.39 -12.94 8.82
N MET A 92 3.45 -13.33 7.56
CA MET A 92 3.63 -14.70 7.11
C MET A 92 5.11 -15.06 6.96
N ALA A 93 5.52 -16.25 7.40
CA ALA A 93 6.85 -16.77 7.10
C ALA A 93 7.01 -17.07 5.61
N LEU A 94 8.24 -17.00 5.09
CA LEU A 94 8.53 -17.24 3.68
C LEU A 94 8.13 -18.64 3.20
N ASP A 95 8.13 -19.63 4.11
CA ASP A 95 7.70 -21.00 3.80
C ASP A 95 6.17 -21.21 3.92
N GLY A 96 5.42 -20.16 4.31
CA GLY A 96 3.98 -20.18 4.45
C GLY A 96 3.43 -21.02 5.60
N LYS A 97 4.29 -21.50 6.53
CA LYS A 97 3.90 -22.48 7.57
C LYS A 97 3.71 -21.90 8.95
N SER A 98 4.05 -20.63 9.15
CA SER A 98 3.88 -19.92 10.40
C SER A 98 3.59 -18.44 10.16
N PHE A 99 3.03 -17.78 11.17
CA PHE A 99 2.56 -16.41 11.01
C PHE A 99 2.54 -15.66 12.35
N PHE A 100 2.50 -14.32 12.27
CA PHE A 100 2.16 -13.45 13.38
C PHE A 100 0.66 -13.14 13.35
N TYR A 101 0.03 -13.21 14.52
CA TYR A 101 -1.34 -12.76 14.72
C TYR A 101 -1.38 -11.23 14.83
N VAL A 102 -0.49 -10.67 15.66
CA VAL A 102 -0.31 -9.24 15.90
C VAL A 102 1.07 -8.79 15.42
N ASN A 103 1.19 -7.55 14.96
CA ASN A 103 2.39 -7.02 14.32
C ASN A 103 2.78 -5.67 14.96
N PRO A 104 3.19 -5.63 16.24
CA PRO A 104 3.70 -4.43 16.87
C PRO A 104 4.99 -3.97 16.20
N LEU A 105 5.34 -2.68 16.32
CA LEU A 105 6.55 -2.13 15.72
C LEU A 105 7.82 -2.47 16.52
N GLU A 106 7.67 -2.79 17.80
CA GLU A 106 8.77 -3.15 18.70
C GLU A 106 8.43 -4.42 19.46
N VAL A 107 9.36 -5.36 19.49
CA VAL A 107 9.20 -6.63 20.22
C VAL A 107 10.42 -6.86 21.09
N ASN A 108 10.23 -6.87 22.41
CA ASN A 108 11.23 -7.35 23.35
C ASN A 108 10.84 -8.76 23.80
N PRO A 109 11.59 -9.82 23.43
CA PRO A 109 11.24 -11.20 23.72
C PRO A 109 11.07 -11.49 25.20
N GLU A 110 11.89 -10.89 26.05
CA GLU A 110 11.82 -11.11 27.51
C GLU A 110 10.53 -10.51 28.09
N SER A 111 10.12 -9.31 27.64
CA SER A 111 8.91 -8.66 28.13
C SER A 111 7.63 -9.36 27.71
N CYS A 112 7.61 -10.07 26.58
CA CYS A 112 6.45 -10.85 26.13
C CYS A 112 6.04 -11.95 27.12
N HIS A 113 6.97 -12.41 27.96
CA HIS A 113 6.70 -13.44 28.97
C HIS A 113 6.47 -12.88 30.36
N LYS A 114 6.93 -11.66 30.65
CA LYS A 114 6.91 -11.06 31.99
C LYS A 114 5.86 -9.98 32.18
N ASP A 115 5.44 -9.33 31.10
CA ASP A 115 4.47 -8.24 31.12
C ASP A 115 3.12 -8.70 30.53
N GLU A 116 2.08 -8.76 31.36
CA GLU A 116 0.75 -9.20 30.93
C GLU A 116 0.17 -8.35 29.80
N ARG A 117 0.54 -7.07 29.73
CA ARG A 117 0.12 -6.17 28.65
C ARG A 117 0.65 -6.56 27.27
N LYS A 118 1.71 -7.40 27.23
CA LYS A 118 2.39 -7.90 26.05
C LYS A 118 2.20 -9.39 25.80
N SER A 119 1.38 -10.05 26.60
CA SER A 119 1.14 -11.51 26.51
C SER A 119 0.61 -11.96 25.14
N HIS A 120 -0.09 -11.07 24.43
CA HIS A 120 -0.58 -11.28 23.06
C HIS A 120 0.53 -11.23 22.00
N VAL A 121 1.67 -10.59 22.29
CA VAL A 121 2.81 -10.48 21.38
C VAL A 121 3.63 -11.75 21.41
N LYS A 122 4.05 -12.23 20.23
CA LYS A 122 4.96 -13.38 20.11
C LYS A 122 6.24 -12.93 19.39
N PRO A 123 7.42 -13.21 19.95
CA PRO A 123 8.69 -12.82 19.34
C PRO A 123 9.04 -13.62 18.07
N VAL A 124 8.37 -14.76 17.87
CA VAL A 124 8.58 -15.66 16.74
C VAL A 124 7.23 -16.05 16.14
N ARG A 125 7.15 -16.15 14.81
CA ARG A 125 5.95 -16.61 14.10
C ARG A 125 5.53 -17.98 14.60
N GLN A 126 4.24 -18.16 14.86
CA GLN A 126 3.67 -19.38 15.39
C GLN A 126 3.01 -20.19 14.28
N LYS A 127 3.05 -21.52 14.40
CA LYS A 127 2.30 -22.42 13.50
C LYS A 127 0.79 -22.32 13.70
N TRP A 128 0.37 -21.96 14.91
CA TRP A 128 -1.03 -21.86 15.29
C TRP A 128 -1.22 -20.93 16.49
N PHE A 129 -2.43 -20.38 16.59
CA PHE A 129 -2.91 -19.59 17.72
C PHE A 129 -4.24 -20.19 18.21
N GLY A 130 -4.68 -19.84 19.42
CA GLY A 130 -5.98 -20.28 19.95
C GLY A 130 -7.19 -19.82 19.13
N CYS A 131 -7.03 -18.77 18.32
CA CYS A 131 -7.99 -18.34 17.30
C CYS A 131 -7.33 -18.40 15.91
N ALA A 132 -8.05 -18.92 14.94
CA ALA A 132 -7.55 -19.17 13.58
C ALA A 132 -8.12 -18.17 12.54
N CYS A 133 -8.35 -16.92 12.89
CA CYS A 133 -8.93 -15.93 11.94
C CYS A 133 -7.91 -15.47 10.89
N CYS A 134 -6.66 -15.23 11.25
CA CYS A 134 -5.66 -14.64 10.36
C CYS A 134 -5.28 -15.52 9.16
N PRO A 135 -4.97 -16.84 9.28
CA PRO A 135 -4.61 -17.65 8.13
C PRO A 135 -5.69 -17.72 7.04
N PRO A 136 -6.97 -18.03 7.34
CA PRO A 136 -8.00 -18.07 6.30
C PRO A 136 -8.31 -16.67 5.72
N ASN A 137 -8.19 -15.62 6.53
CA ASN A 137 -8.38 -14.25 6.04
C ASN A 137 -7.26 -13.84 5.07
N LEU A 138 -6.02 -14.19 5.38
CA LEU A 138 -4.88 -14.00 4.48
C LEU A 138 -5.05 -14.82 3.19
N ALA A 139 -5.40 -16.10 3.29
CA ALA A 139 -5.65 -16.95 2.14
C ALA A 139 -6.77 -16.37 1.24
N ARG A 140 -7.85 -15.88 1.85
CA ARG A 140 -8.94 -15.20 1.14
C ARG A 140 -8.45 -13.97 0.37
N LEU A 141 -7.62 -13.11 1.01
CA LEU A 141 -7.07 -11.92 0.35
C LEU A 141 -6.18 -12.33 -0.82
N LEU A 142 -5.20 -13.22 -0.58
CA LEU A 142 -4.21 -13.61 -1.60
C LEU A 142 -4.86 -14.32 -2.80
N SER A 143 -5.83 -15.20 -2.56
CA SER A 143 -6.54 -15.89 -3.64
C SER A 143 -7.40 -14.96 -4.51
N SER A 144 -7.69 -13.75 -4.03
CA SER A 144 -8.48 -12.73 -4.75
C SER A 144 -7.70 -11.45 -5.03
N ILE A 145 -6.37 -11.47 -4.90
CA ILE A 145 -5.52 -10.26 -4.94
C ILE A 145 -5.67 -9.48 -6.25
N GLY A 146 -5.85 -10.16 -7.37
CA GLY A 146 -6.09 -9.52 -8.67
C GLY A 146 -7.29 -8.58 -8.66
N SER A 147 -8.31 -8.88 -7.85
CA SER A 147 -9.48 -8.00 -7.73
C SER A 147 -9.23 -6.73 -6.90
N TYR A 148 -8.08 -6.61 -6.24
CA TYR A 148 -7.64 -5.42 -5.52
C TYR A 148 -6.64 -4.61 -6.35
N ALA A 149 -5.93 -5.25 -7.27
CA ALA A 149 -5.01 -4.56 -8.17
C ALA A 149 -5.72 -3.62 -9.14
N TYR A 150 -6.98 -3.90 -9.43
CA TYR A 150 -7.75 -3.16 -10.43
C TYR A 150 -9.15 -2.81 -9.95
N THR A 151 -9.64 -1.66 -10.39
CA THR A 151 -11.07 -1.35 -10.46
C THR A 151 -11.41 -0.80 -11.84
N GLU A 152 -12.67 -0.79 -12.18
CA GLU A 152 -13.12 -0.32 -13.50
C GLU A 152 -14.44 0.43 -13.42
N ASN A 153 -14.65 1.30 -14.38
CA ASN A 153 -15.94 1.83 -14.74
C ASN A 153 -16.23 1.50 -16.23
N GLU A 154 -17.17 2.17 -16.87
CA GLU A 154 -17.60 1.85 -18.23
C GLU A 154 -16.47 1.83 -19.26
N ASP A 155 -15.55 2.78 -19.22
CA ASP A 155 -14.50 2.98 -20.21
C ASP A 155 -13.08 2.98 -19.64
N THR A 156 -12.93 3.07 -18.32
CA THR A 156 -11.62 3.26 -17.66
C THR A 156 -11.28 2.06 -16.79
N LEU A 157 -10.06 1.58 -16.94
CA LEU A 157 -9.40 0.64 -16.02
C LEU A 157 -8.42 1.39 -15.13
N PHE A 158 -8.59 1.27 -13.83
CA PHE A 158 -7.68 1.82 -12.83
C PHE A 158 -6.70 0.76 -12.36
N VAL A 159 -5.41 1.02 -12.48
CA VAL A 159 -4.33 0.18 -11.94
C VAL A 159 -3.93 0.74 -10.58
N HIS A 160 -4.20 -0.01 -9.53
CA HIS A 160 -3.92 0.38 -8.13
C HIS A 160 -2.61 -0.19 -7.62
N LEU A 161 -2.30 -1.44 -7.97
CA LEU A 161 -1.09 -2.16 -7.56
C LEU A 161 -0.34 -2.65 -8.80
N TYR A 162 0.95 -2.38 -8.83
CA TYR A 162 1.82 -2.74 -9.96
C TYR A 162 2.38 -4.16 -9.84
N MET A 163 1.50 -5.14 -9.71
CA MET A 163 1.87 -6.55 -9.74
C MET A 163 1.94 -7.05 -11.19
N GLY A 164 2.93 -7.89 -11.50
CA GLY A 164 3.00 -8.59 -12.78
C GLY A 164 1.70 -9.36 -13.05
N SER A 165 0.99 -9.04 -14.14
CA SER A 165 -0.35 -9.56 -14.41
C SER A 165 -0.81 -9.34 -15.83
N THR A 166 -1.82 -10.11 -16.24
CA THR A 166 -2.54 -9.92 -17.50
C THR A 166 -4.02 -9.77 -17.19
N LEU A 167 -4.64 -8.75 -17.77
CA LEU A 167 -6.07 -8.50 -17.66
C LEU A 167 -6.67 -8.40 -19.05
N ILE A 168 -7.74 -9.15 -19.30
CA ILE A 168 -8.55 -9.04 -20.51
C ILE A 168 -9.92 -8.50 -20.12
N LYS A 169 -10.33 -7.41 -20.76
CA LYS A 169 -11.63 -6.76 -20.56
C LYS A 169 -12.34 -6.57 -21.89
N ARG A 170 -13.65 -6.78 -21.88
CA ARG A 170 -14.48 -6.47 -23.05
C ARG A 170 -14.98 -5.01 -22.99
N VAL A 171 -14.65 -4.25 -24.01
CA VAL A 171 -15.07 -2.85 -24.17
C VAL A 171 -15.69 -2.67 -25.55
N LYS A 172 -16.97 -2.27 -25.64
CA LYS A 172 -17.67 -2.06 -26.92
C LYS A 172 -17.50 -3.21 -27.92
N ASP A 173 -17.74 -4.44 -27.47
CA ASP A 173 -17.61 -5.67 -28.27
C ASP A 173 -16.20 -6.02 -28.78
N ARG A 174 -15.16 -5.35 -28.29
CA ARG A 174 -13.75 -5.67 -28.53
C ARG A 174 -13.06 -6.08 -27.23
N ASP A 175 -12.12 -7.00 -27.33
CA ASP A 175 -11.29 -7.37 -26.20
C ASP A 175 -10.14 -6.35 -26.07
N VAL A 176 -9.97 -5.84 -24.87
CA VAL A 176 -8.84 -5.01 -24.45
C VAL A 176 -7.93 -5.89 -23.60
N ASP A 177 -6.66 -5.95 -23.95
CA ASP A 177 -5.62 -6.69 -23.22
C ASP A 177 -4.65 -5.69 -22.59
N VAL A 178 -4.44 -5.81 -21.29
CA VAL A 178 -3.47 -5.02 -20.53
C VAL A 178 -2.52 -5.98 -19.81
N GLN A 179 -1.25 -5.95 -20.17
CA GLN A 179 -0.19 -6.76 -19.57
C GLN A 179 0.76 -5.89 -18.78
N ILE A 180 1.02 -6.23 -17.53
CA ILE A 180 1.97 -5.55 -16.65
C ILE A 180 3.14 -6.49 -16.36
N HIS A 181 4.34 -6.03 -16.71
CA HIS A 181 5.60 -6.65 -16.35
C HIS A 181 6.30 -5.78 -15.30
N SER A 182 6.52 -6.33 -14.13
CA SER A 182 7.04 -5.59 -12.99
C SER A 182 7.65 -6.53 -11.96
N ASP A 183 8.77 -6.12 -11.37
CA ASP A 183 9.38 -6.73 -10.18
C ASP A 183 9.02 -5.97 -8.89
N PHE A 184 7.91 -5.26 -8.91
CA PHE A 184 7.39 -4.53 -7.76
C PHE A 184 7.10 -5.48 -6.59
N PRO A 185 7.47 -5.20 -5.37
CA PRO A 185 7.95 -3.92 -4.83
C PRO A 185 9.47 -3.73 -4.78
N TRP A 186 10.26 -4.55 -5.44
CA TRP A 186 11.72 -4.52 -5.36
C TRP A 186 12.37 -3.55 -6.35
N ASN A 187 11.70 -3.33 -7.48
CA ASN A 187 12.13 -2.42 -8.54
C ASN A 187 10.97 -1.53 -8.97
N GLY A 188 11.22 -0.24 -9.14
CA GLY A 188 10.21 0.75 -9.53
C GLY A 188 9.87 0.79 -11.02
N LYS A 189 10.56 0.02 -11.86
CA LYS A 189 10.28 -0.02 -13.29
C LYS A 189 9.08 -0.93 -13.58
N VAL A 190 8.10 -0.37 -14.26
CA VAL A 190 6.86 -1.05 -14.66
C VAL A 190 6.69 -0.88 -16.16
N GLN A 191 6.61 -1.98 -16.89
CA GLN A 191 6.24 -1.98 -18.30
C GLN A 191 4.80 -2.43 -18.47
N ILE A 192 4.00 -1.65 -19.18
CA ILE A 192 2.60 -1.92 -19.44
C ILE A 192 2.40 -1.98 -20.94
N THR A 193 1.91 -3.11 -21.42
CA THR A 193 1.54 -3.30 -22.82
C THR A 193 0.03 -3.28 -22.94
N VAL A 194 -0.50 -2.43 -23.82
CA VAL A 194 -1.93 -2.20 -24.02
C VAL A 194 -2.30 -2.53 -25.45
N ARG A 195 -3.33 -3.37 -25.62
CA ARG A 195 -3.98 -3.66 -26.90
C ARG A 195 -5.43 -3.21 -26.80
N ALA A 196 -5.71 -1.98 -27.20
CA ALA A 196 -7.01 -1.35 -27.01
C ALA A 196 -7.45 -0.47 -28.21
N LYS A 197 -6.91 -0.74 -29.39
CA LYS A 197 -7.10 0.09 -30.59
C LYS A 197 -8.58 0.40 -30.87
N ASP A 198 -8.87 1.68 -31.07
CA ASP A 198 -10.20 2.20 -31.49
C ASP A 198 -11.37 1.80 -30.56
N THR A 199 -11.10 1.46 -29.31
CA THR A 199 -12.13 1.04 -28.35
C THR A 199 -12.72 2.20 -27.55
N GLY A 200 -12.01 3.35 -27.50
CA GLY A 200 -12.27 4.44 -26.58
C GLY A 200 -11.94 4.08 -25.11
N PHE A 201 -11.15 3.02 -24.92
CA PHE A 201 -10.64 2.60 -23.62
C PHE A 201 -9.70 3.66 -23.02
N ARG A 202 -9.75 3.77 -21.72
CA ARG A 202 -8.90 4.65 -20.92
C ARG A 202 -8.17 3.84 -19.84
N LEU A 203 -6.92 4.11 -19.65
CA LEU A 203 -6.10 3.54 -18.59
C LEU A 203 -5.75 4.62 -17.57
N ALA A 204 -5.97 4.33 -16.29
CA ALA A 204 -5.61 5.21 -15.19
C ALA A 204 -4.55 4.52 -14.32
N LEU A 205 -3.34 5.07 -14.29
CA LEU A 205 -2.16 4.52 -13.63
C LEU A 205 -1.87 5.30 -12.34
N ARG A 206 -1.86 4.62 -11.19
CA ARG A 206 -1.62 5.26 -9.90
C ARG A 206 -0.20 5.84 -9.80
N LEU A 207 -0.09 7.02 -9.25
CA LEU A 207 1.19 7.60 -8.80
C LEU A 207 1.32 7.33 -7.30
N PRO A 208 2.31 6.52 -6.86
CA PRO A 208 2.48 6.17 -5.45
C PRO A 208 2.86 7.38 -4.59
N ASP A 209 2.30 7.49 -3.38
CA ASP A 209 2.54 8.61 -2.44
C ASP A 209 3.98 8.66 -1.88
N TRP A 210 4.68 7.53 -1.88
CA TRP A 210 6.07 7.43 -1.42
C TRP A 210 7.10 7.89 -2.47
N CYS A 211 6.67 8.20 -3.69
CA CYS A 211 7.55 8.56 -4.80
C CYS A 211 7.42 10.04 -5.14
N ASP A 212 8.54 10.77 -5.16
CA ASP A 212 8.56 12.20 -5.46
C ASP A 212 8.67 12.51 -6.94
N SER A 213 9.15 11.56 -7.74
CA SER A 213 9.43 11.76 -9.17
C SER A 213 9.04 10.55 -10.00
N LEU A 214 8.81 10.78 -11.28
CA LEU A 214 8.42 9.78 -12.26
C LEU A 214 9.22 9.96 -13.53
N THR A 215 9.64 8.84 -14.13
CA THR A 215 9.99 8.77 -15.54
C THR A 215 8.88 8.05 -16.29
N LEU A 216 8.25 8.73 -17.22
CA LEU A 216 7.29 8.16 -18.17
C LEU A 216 7.94 8.06 -19.54
N GLN A 217 7.93 6.86 -20.11
CA GLN A 217 8.23 6.66 -21.54
C GLN A 217 6.98 6.17 -22.25
N TYR A 218 6.51 6.95 -23.20
CA TYR A 218 5.32 6.67 -24.00
C TYR A 218 5.36 7.40 -25.34
N ASP A 219 4.91 6.76 -26.41
CA ASP A 219 4.82 7.32 -27.77
C ASP A 219 6.13 7.96 -28.25
N GLY A 220 7.26 7.27 -28.05
CA GLY A 220 8.60 7.73 -28.44
C GLY A 220 9.17 8.87 -27.60
N GLN A 221 8.44 9.35 -26.60
CA GLN A 221 8.85 10.43 -25.71
C GLN A 221 9.28 9.88 -24.34
N ILE A 222 10.23 10.56 -23.71
CA ILE A 222 10.68 10.27 -22.34
C ILE A 222 10.57 11.55 -21.54
N ILE A 223 9.81 11.48 -20.43
CA ILE A 223 9.59 12.60 -19.52
C ILE A 223 10.09 12.22 -18.14
N HIS A 224 10.90 13.11 -17.57
CA HIS A 224 11.29 13.07 -16.18
C HIS A 224 10.62 14.24 -15.46
N THR A 225 9.83 13.97 -14.45
CA THR A 225 9.11 15.03 -13.73
C THR A 225 9.00 14.72 -12.25
N LEU A 226 8.92 15.78 -11.44
CA LEU A 226 8.42 15.68 -10.07
C LEU A 226 6.92 15.44 -10.11
N ILE A 227 6.40 14.55 -9.25
CA ILE A 227 4.97 14.23 -9.23
C ILE A 227 4.13 15.47 -8.89
N ALA A 228 4.66 16.36 -8.04
CA ALA A 228 3.99 17.63 -7.72
C ALA A 228 3.80 18.56 -8.95
N GLU A 229 4.64 18.43 -9.96
CA GLU A 229 4.63 19.26 -11.18
C GLU A 229 3.99 18.54 -12.37
N ALA A 230 3.77 17.24 -12.25
CA ALA A 230 3.32 16.38 -13.35
C ALA A 230 2.03 16.85 -14.00
N ALA A 231 1.07 17.36 -13.23
CA ALA A 231 -0.20 17.84 -13.75
C ALA A 231 -0.01 18.96 -14.80
N SER A 232 0.83 19.96 -14.51
CA SER A 232 1.09 21.09 -15.40
C SER A 232 1.86 20.66 -16.66
N ILE A 233 2.78 19.71 -16.55
CA ILE A 233 3.57 19.19 -17.67
C ILE A 233 2.67 18.38 -18.61
N PHE A 234 1.88 17.47 -18.08
CA PHE A 234 1.01 16.62 -18.90
C PHE A 234 -0.12 17.40 -19.57
N ASP A 235 -0.69 18.40 -18.90
CA ASP A 235 -1.73 19.26 -19.51
C ASP A 235 -1.18 20.13 -20.66
N ALA A 236 0.11 20.53 -20.60
CA ALA A 236 0.73 21.37 -21.63
C ALA A 236 1.21 20.58 -22.85
N ASP A 237 1.88 19.44 -22.62
CA ASP A 237 2.67 18.76 -23.64
C ASP A 237 2.03 17.47 -24.17
N PHE A 238 1.03 16.93 -23.46
CA PHE A 238 0.43 15.63 -23.77
C PHE A 238 -1.09 15.68 -23.89
N LYS A 239 -1.60 15.67 -25.10
CA LYS A 239 -3.06 15.65 -25.35
C LYS A 239 -3.75 14.38 -24.82
N ARG A 240 -2.99 13.28 -24.67
CA ARG A 240 -3.49 11.93 -24.29
C ARG A 240 -3.23 11.57 -22.85
N VAL A 241 -2.54 12.41 -22.06
CA VAL A 241 -2.19 12.15 -20.68
C VAL A 241 -2.70 13.27 -19.78
N LYS A 242 -3.46 12.93 -18.75
CA LYS A 242 -3.96 13.88 -17.75
C LYS A 242 -3.76 13.35 -16.36
N MET A 243 -3.53 14.23 -15.42
CA MET A 243 -3.41 13.85 -14.01
C MET A 243 -4.66 14.26 -13.23
N LYS A 244 -5.23 13.31 -12.48
CA LYS A 244 -6.37 13.58 -11.60
C LYS A 244 -6.39 12.59 -10.44
N ASP A 245 -6.68 13.07 -9.22
CA ASP A 245 -6.86 12.26 -8.02
C ASP A 245 -5.70 11.26 -7.74
N GLY A 246 -4.45 11.63 -8.15
CA GLY A 246 -3.25 10.81 -8.01
C GLY A 246 -3.10 9.71 -9.06
N TYR A 247 -3.83 9.80 -10.18
CA TYR A 247 -3.69 8.90 -11.33
C TYR A 247 -3.28 9.65 -12.59
N LEU A 248 -2.46 9.01 -13.42
CA LEU A 248 -2.26 9.36 -14.82
C LEU A 248 -3.33 8.69 -15.67
N TYR A 249 -4.19 9.47 -16.27
CA TYR A 249 -5.20 9.00 -17.22
C TYR A 249 -4.61 9.05 -18.63
N MET A 250 -4.63 7.93 -19.31
CA MET A 250 -4.15 7.79 -20.68
C MET A 250 -5.31 7.29 -21.56
N ASP A 251 -5.48 7.92 -22.69
CA ASP A 251 -6.53 7.58 -23.66
C ASP A 251 -6.00 7.63 -25.11
N GLY A 252 -6.87 7.34 -26.08
CA GLY A 252 -6.54 7.47 -27.49
C GLY A 252 -5.57 6.40 -28.00
N PHE A 253 -5.68 5.17 -27.49
CA PHE A 253 -4.93 4.03 -28.00
C PHE A 253 -5.36 3.74 -29.45
N ASP A 254 -4.48 4.05 -30.42
CA ASP A 254 -4.76 3.98 -31.86
C ASP A 254 -3.88 2.94 -32.60
N GLN A 255 -2.88 2.38 -31.92
CA GLN A 255 -2.04 1.31 -32.47
C GLN A 255 -2.56 -0.07 -32.01
N GLU A 256 -2.16 -1.12 -32.72
CA GLU A 256 -2.51 -2.50 -32.34
C GLU A 256 -1.96 -2.87 -30.97
N GLU A 257 -0.77 -2.35 -30.66
CA GLU A 257 -0.08 -2.55 -29.41
C GLU A 257 0.69 -1.27 -29.03
N GLU A 258 0.51 -0.80 -27.81
CA GLU A 258 1.24 0.34 -27.27
C GLU A 258 1.94 -0.04 -25.97
N THR A 259 3.14 0.47 -25.78
CA THR A 259 3.93 0.20 -24.56
C THR A 259 4.13 1.49 -23.77
N ILE A 260 3.82 1.41 -22.48
CA ILE A 260 4.03 2.46 -21.50
C ILE A 260 5.09 1.95 -20.52
N ILE A 261 6.11 2.75 -20.24
CA ILE A 261 7.08 2.43 -19.20
C ILE A 261 7.01 3.54 -18.13
N LEU A 262 6.74 3.13 -16.90
CA LEU A 262 6.88 3.96 -15.71
C LEU A 262 8.14 3.55 -14.96
N ASP A 263 8.87 4.51 -14.44
CA ASP A 263 9.95 4.26 -13.51
C ASP A 263 9.81 5.19 -12.30
N PHE A 264 9.62 4.55 -11.15
CA PHE A 264 9.46 5.19 -9.85
C PHE A 264 10.76 5.02 -9.05
N PRO A 265 11.60 6.05 -8.91
CA PRO A 265 12.84 5.94 -8.13
C PRO A 265 12.56 5.51 -6.69
N MET A 266 13.03 4.32 -6.33
CA MET A 266 12.90 3.77 -4.98
C MET A 266 14.13 4.12 -4.15
N LYS A 267 14.24 5.38 -3.70
CA LYS A 267 15.32 5.82 -2.82
C LYS A 267 15.00 5.45 -1.38
N PRO A 268 15.97 4.95 -0.60
CA PRO A 268 15.80 4.83 0.84
C PRO A 268 15.54 6.19 1.48
N GLN A 269 14.61 6.24 2.44
CA GLN A 269 14.18 7.47 3.11
C GLN A 269 13.98 7.24 4.60
N TRP A 270 14.41 8.22 5.40
CA TRP A 270 14.03 8.28 6.82
C TRP A 270 12.63 8.88 6.95
N ILE A 271 11.75 8.13 7.58
CA ILE A 271 10.39 8.58 7.86
C ILE A 271 10.28 8.95 9.33
N VAL A 272 9.80 10.16 9.57
CA VAL A 272 9.49 10.68 10.91
C VAL A 272 7.98 10.72 11.09
N THR A 273 7.52 10.44 12.29
CA THR A 273 6.11 10.46 12.61
C THR A 273 5.60 11.88 12.91
N ASN A 274 4.28 12.04 12.94
CA ASN A 274 3.64 13.24 13.43
C ASN A 274 4.01 13.45 14.92
N SER A 275 4.38 14.67 15.30
CA SER A 275 4.77 15.02 16.67
C SER A 275 3.69 14.78 17.74
N ALA A 276 2.44 14.57 17.34
CA ALA A 276 1.36 14.16 18.23
C ALA A 276 1.50 12.70 18.72
N VAL A 277 2.28 11.84 18.03
CA VAL A 277 2.57 10.47 18.43
C VAL A 277 3.76 10.48 19.39
N ARG A 278 3.48 10.46 20.69
CA ARG A 278 4.50 10.58 21.73
C ARG A 278 5.50 9.44 21.77
N GLU A 279 5.06 8.24 21.45
CA GLU A 279 5.86 7.01 21.47
C GLU A 279 7.02 7.01 20.47
N ASP A 280 6.93 7.85 19.44
CA ASP A 280 7.89 7.89 18.35
C ASP A 280 8.80 9.12 18.39
N VAL A 281 8.77 9.91 19.50
CA VAL A 281 9.68 11.05 19.66
C VAL A 281 11.13 10.56 19.67
N GLY A 282 11.94 11.09 18.75
CA GLY A 282 13.34 10.69 18.58
C GLY A 282 13.54 9.36 17.85
N LYS A 283 12.48 8.78 17.27
CA LYS A 283 12.54 7.56 16.45
C LYS A 283 12.35 7.89 14.97
N VAL A 284 12.93 7.05 14.14
CA VAL A 284 12.76 7.08 12.66
C VAL A 284 12.49 5.68 12.15
N ALA A 285 11.79 5.59 11.03
CA ALA A 285 11.66 4.36 10.27
C ALA A 285 12.40 4.47 8.94
N LEU A 286 12.92 3.36 8.43
CA LEU A 286 13.51 3.29 7.11
C LEU A 286 12.49 2.75 6.13
N GLN A 287 12.24 3.49 5.05
CA GLN A 287 11.37 3.08 3.96
C GLN A 287 12.11 3.15 2.63
N ARG A 288 11.87 2.18 1.74
CA ARG A 288 12.32 2.20 0.34
C ARG A 288 11.19 1.76 -0.57
N GLY A 289 10.73 2.65 -1.43
CA GLY A 289 9.49 2.40 -2.17
C GLY A 289 8.33 2.11 -1.21
N PRO A 290 7.50 1.09 -1.46
CA PRO A 290 6.39 0.73 -0.58
C PRO A 290 6.82 -0.06 0.67
N ILE A 291 8.09 -0.49 0.79
CA ILE A 291 8.56 -1.38 1.85
C ILE A 291 9.11 -0.58 3.03
N VAL A 292 8.62 -0.88 4.22
CA VAL A 292 9.15 -0.42 5.50
C VAL A 292 10.07 -1.50 6.06
N TYR A 293 11.31 -1.12 6.37
CA TYR A 293 12.32 -2.04 6.89
C TYR A 293 12.24 -2.13 8.41
N CYS A 294 12.61 -3.27 8.94
CA CYS A 294 12.78 -3.51 10.38
C CYS A 294 14.15 -4.13 10.64
N LEU A 295 14.60 -4.00 11.88
CA LEU A 295 15.80 -4.67 12.38
C LEU A 295 15.36 -5.94 13.13
N GLU A 296 16.00 -7.07 12.82
CA GLU A 296 15.78 -8.32 13.52
C GLU A 296 17.06 -8.73 14.30
N GLU A 297 16.90 -9.24 15.54
CA GLU A 297 18.02 -9.70 16.35
C GLU A 297 18.86 -10.75 15.66
N ARG A 298 18.23 -11.59 14.85
CA ARG A 298 18.91 -12.63 14.08
C ARG A 298 20.03 -12.08 13.20
N ASP A 299 19.82 -10.91 12.61
CA ASP A 299 20.72 -10.32 11.63
C ASP A 299 21.60 -9.22 12.23
N ASN A 300 21.17 -8.60 13.34
CA ASN A 300 21.79 -7.42 13.93
C ASN A 300 22.36 -7.66 15.36
N GLY A 301 22.15 -8.86 15.92
CA GLY A 301 22.49 -9.15 17.32
C GLY A 301 21.44 -8.66 18.31
N ALA A 302 21.63 -8.97 19.58
CA ALA A 302 20.80 -8.49 20.68
C ALA A 302 20.95 -6.96 20.87
N ASP A 303 20.08 -6.39 21.70
CA ASP A 303 20.15 -4.98 22.08
C ASP A 303 19.89 -3.98 20.92
N LEU A 304 18.95 -4.29 20.04
CA LEU A 304 18.55 -3.42 18.92
C LEU A 304 18.23 -1.98 19.35
N HIS A 305 17.79 -1.78 20.58
CA HIS A 305 17.49 -0.46 21.15
C HIS A 305 18.72 0.45 21.32
N LEU A 306 19.93 -0.09 21.22
CA LEU A 306 21.18 0.67 21.25
C LEU A 306 21.56 1.21 19.86
N LEU A 307 20.92 0.74 18.81
CA LEU A 307 21.18 1.19 17.46
C LEU A 307 20.56 2.58 17.25
N SER A 308 21.34 3.48 16.68
CA SER A 308 20.88 4.83 16.35
C SER A 308 21.11 5.13 14.88
N ALA A 309 20.15 5.84 14.28
CA ALA A 309 20.30 6.38 12.94
C ALA A 309 20.73 7.85 13.00
N ASP A 310 21.49 8.28 12.02
CA ASP A 310 21.76 9.72 11.79
C ASP A 310 20.79 10.22 10.71
N PRO A 311 19.68 10.88 11.07
CA PRO A 311 18.68 11.30 10.11
C PRO A 311 19.15 12.45 9.22
N THR A 312 20.32 13.05 9.49
CA THR A 312 20.92 14.07 8.63
C THR A 312 21.65 13.48 7.43
N LYS A 313 21.97 12.19 7.49
CA LYS A 313 22.55 11.44 6.39
C LYS A 313 21.47 10.67 5.63
N GLN A 314 21.58 10.67 4.33
CA GLN A 314 20.74 9.81 3.52
C GLN A 314 21.06 8.34 3.82
N PRO A 315 20.07 7.45 3.98
CA PRO A 315 20.33 6.02 4.09
C PRO A 315 20.83 5.49 2.74
N GLU A 316 21.82 4.58 2.80
CA GLU A 316 22.39 3.92 1.64
C GLU A 316 21.74 2.58 1.31
#